data_ecad0bf4585675b0a80e954abb06ad86
#
_entry.id   ecad0bf4585675b0a80e954abb06ad86
#
_cell.length_a   1.000
_cell.length_b   1.000
_cell.length_c   1.000
_cell.angle_alpha   90.00
_cell.angle_beta   90.00
_cell.angle_gamma   90.00
#
_symmetry.space_group_name_H-M   'P 1'
#
loop_
_entity.id
_entity.type
_entity.pdbx_description
1 polymer ?
#
loop_
_entity_poly.entity_id
_entity_poly.type
_entity_poly.pdbx_seq_one_letter_code
_entity_poly.pdbx_strand_id
1 'polypeptide(L)'
;RASDSVDMSAVTHALGRATSRAETTKKTVNVKATGTLTRIAPRANSARGGATRLEARRGDGVAMTSSDDAMRAIVTARAVKRAMRGSTTTARSTSGGANAPVVRAGGDVLANWKGAKLKPLGYSVLAGLVVALIPAPAGVTAQAWSLLAVFVGTIVGIITNPLPLGAVAMIGLAVSMTTGLLPFKAAFSAFSSEIPWLIALAFFLARGFIKTGLGNRIAYKIVSLFGKSTLGLTYSLVFSEALLAPAIPSLAARAGGIFLPLSKALCVACGSNPENGTEKKMGAYVMTTVFQTSTISSGMFITAMAANPLSVNLAASITGVTITWAQWAIGAALPGLICLLATPLILYVLYPPEVKDSPEAPAKAKEELEKLGPMSLDEKIMAAALSITVGLWVFGSKIGVGSVAAALNGLTILLVTGVISWKECLAEGPAWDTLVWFAALIAMAGYLNTYGLIPAFSAGVVKVVSGLGLAWQPAFLAITLVYFYSHYLFASGAAHIGAMYSAFLSVLIACGAPPLVSALSLGILSNVMGCTTHYGIGSAPPFYGAGYVPLATWWKIGFGMSIFYIATFLGVGFPWWKILGYW
;
A
#
# COMPACT_ATOMS: atom_id res chain seq x y z
N ARG A 1 39.45 23.71 -30.48
CA ARG A 1 39.99 23.07 -31.69
C ARG A 1 39.31 21.74 -31.88
N ALA A 2 38.75 21.61 -33.10
CA ALA A 2 38.19 20.43 -33.75
C ALA A 2 36.89 19.86 -33.16
N SER A 3 35.81 20.25 -33.81
CA SER A 3 34.50 19.62 -33.85
C SER A 3 34.57 18.44 -34.83
N ASP A 4 34.17 17.25 -34.38
CA ASP A 4 33.82 16.14 -35.27
C ASP A 4 32.31 15.97 -35.27
N SER A 5 31.70 16.45 -36.36
CA SER A 5 30.30 16.22 -36.69
C SER A 5 30.19 14.84 -37.33
N VAL A 6 29.48 13.91 -36.66
CA VAL A 6 29.14 12.61 -37.23
C VAL A 6 27.97 12.78 -38.20
N ASP A 7 28.23 12.43 -39.46
CA ASP A 7 27.30 12.49 -40.59
C ASP A 7 26.16 11.45 -40.43
N MET A 8 24.94 11.95 -40.24
CA MET A 8 23.71 11.15 -40.06
C MET A 8 23.12 10.60 -41.38
N SER A 9 23.79 10.78 -42.52
CA SER A 9 23.31 10.33 -43.85
C SER A 9 23.54 8.82 -44.09
N ALA A 10 24.51 8.20 -43.39
CA ALA A 10 24.83 6.79 -43.55
C ALA A 10 23.87 5.82 -42.84
N VAL A 11 23.13 6.29 -41.78
CA VAL A 11 22.20 5.45 -41.01
C VAL A 11 20.84 5.31 -41.71
N THR A 12 20.45 6.30 -42.53
CA THR A 12 19.16 6.27 -43.26
C THR A 12 19.18 5.33 -44.47
N HIS A 13 20.37 5.05 -45.04
CA HIS A 13 20.50 4.15 -46.18
C HIS A 13 20.56 2.66 -45.83
N ALA A 14 20.83 2.30 -44.57
CA ALA A 14 20.86 0.90 -44.10
C ALA A 14 19.45 0.38 -43.72
N LEU A 15 18.53 1.26 -43.32
CA LEU A 15 17.14 0.89 -42.93
C LEU A 15 16.20 0.75 -44.15
N GLY A 16 16.54 1.31 -45.31
CA GLY A 16 15.74 1.22 -46.55
C GLY A 16 15.87 -0.12 -47.31
N ARG A 17 16.83 -0.99 -46.97
CA ARG A 17 17.04 -2.28 -47.66
C ARG A 17 16.49 -3.52 -46.95
N ALA A 18 15.95 -3.36 -45.73
CA ALA A 18 15.39 -4.47 -44.96
C ALA A 18 13.87 -4.68 -45.17
N THR A 19 13.15 -3.73 -45.78
CA THR A 19 11.70 -3.81 -45.97
C THR A 19 11.24 -4.31 -47.33
N SER A 20 12.16 -4.65 -48.24
CA SER A 20 11.83 -5.06 -49.64
C SER A 20 11.96 -6.58 -49.90
N ARG A 21 12.10 -7.44 -48.89
CA ARG A 21 12.32 -8.89 -49.10
C ARG A 21 11.36 -9.79 -48.32
N ALA A 22 10.16 -9.38 -48.03
CA ALA A 22 9.15 -10.17 -47.30
C ALA A 22 7.76 -10.24 -47.98
N GLU A 23 7.74 -10.18 -49.33
CA GLU A 23 6.53 -10.51 -50.11
C GLU A 23 6.92 -11.50 -51.20
N THR A 24 6.80 -12.77 -50.93
CA THR A 24 6.44 -13.88 -51.85
C THR A 24 6.76 -15.22 -51.18
N THR A 25 5.80 -15.83 -50.56
CA THR A 25 5.54 -17.30 -50.63
C THR A 25 4.23 -17.63 -49.89
N LYS A 26 3.11 -17.57 -50.60
CA LYS A 26 1.88 -18.27 -50.24
C LYS A 26 2.06 -19.73 -50.65
N LYS A 27 2.08 -20.68 -49.69
CA LYS A 27 1.83 -22.09 -49.95
C LYS A 27 0.54 -22.50 -49.24
N THR A 28 -0.45 -22.79 -50.06
CA THR A 28 -1.72 -23.44 -49.70
C THR A 28 -1.48 -24.85 -49.17
N VAL A 29 -1.99 -25.15 -47.99
CA VAL A 29 -2.13 -26.52 -47.47
C VAL A 29 -3.62 -26.76 -47.22
N ASN A 30 -4.15 -27.69 -48.02
CA ASN A 30 -5.52 -28.21 -47.98
C ASN A 30 -5.57 -29.31 -46.89
N VAL A 31 -6.43 -29.19 -45.88
CA VAL A 31 -6.77 -30.31 -44.99
C VAL A 31 -8.28 -30.49 -45.00
N LYS A 32 -8.69 -31.67 -45.43
CA LYS A 32 -10.06 -32.19 -45.47
C LYS A 32 -10.62 -32.33 -44.05
N ALA A 33 -11.83 -31.77 -43.84
CA ALA A 33 -12.67 -32.06 -42.69
C ALA A 33 -13.69 -33.15 -43.04
N THR A 34 -13.82 -34.16 -42.20
CA THR A 34 -14.92 -35.15 -42.22
C THR A 34 -15.59 -35.20 -40.84
N GLY A 35 -16.91 -35.11 -40.88
CA GLY A 35 -17.86 -35.66 -39.91
C GLY A 35 -18.35 -34.69 -38.81
N THR A 36 -19.52 -34.39 -38.71
CA THR A 36 -20.90 -34.84 -38.63
C THR A 36 -21.69 -33.78 -37.89
N LEU A 37 -22.68 -33.21 -38.58
CA LEU A 37 -23.61 -32.21 -38.05
C LEU A 37 -24.76 -32.89 -37.29
N THR A 38 -25.12 -32.38 -36.13
CA THR A 38 -26.47 -32.52 -35.55
C THR A 38 -27.09 -31.15 -35.37
N ARG A 39 -28.14 -30.92 -36.14
CA ARG A 39 -28.99 -29.70 -36.14
C ARG A 39 -29.91 -29.74 -34.92
N ILE A 40 -30.04 -28.63 -34.20
CA ILE A 40 -31.28 -28.25 -33.50
C ILE A 40 -31.56 -26.78 -33.83
N ALA A 41 -32.73 -26.53 -34.46
CA ALA A 41 -33.22 -25.21 -34.85
C ALA A 41 -34.02 -24.55 -33.72
N PRO A 42 -34.01 -23.23 -33.59
CA PRO A 42 -35.05 -22.50 -32.83
C PRO A 42 -36.10 -21.91 -33.74
N ARG A 43 -37.35 -22.03 -33.30
CA ARG A 43 -38.54 -21.45 -33.88
C ARG A 43 -38.54 -19.92 -33.78
N ALA A 44 -38.85 -19.27 -34.88
CA ALA A 44 -39.24 -17.88 -34.97
C ALA A 44 -40.69 -17.66 -34.51
N ASN A 45 -40.92 -16.56 -33.78
CA ASN A 45 -42.25 -15.94 -33.76
C ASN A 45 -42.12 -14.44 -33.98
N SER A 46 -42.86 -14.01 -35.01
CA SER A 46 -43.00 -12.66 -35.51
C SER A 46 -44.00 -11.84 -34.69
N ALA A 47 -43.72 -10.57 -34.44
CA ALA A 47 -44.77 -9.54 -34.37
C ALA A 47 -44.19 -8.18 -34.81
N ARG A 48 -44.96 -7.59 -35.71
CA ARG A 48 -44.75 -6.31 -36.42
C ARG A 48 -44.93 -5.09 -35.51
N GLY A 49 -44.32 -3.98 -35.89
CA GLY A 49 -44.99 -2.68 -35.89
C GLY A 49 -44.18 -1.49 -35.31
N GLY A 50 -43.92 -0.52 -36.15
CA GLY A 50 -43.87 0.88 -35.74
C GLY A 50 -42.54 1.62 -35.85
N ALA A 51 -42.18 2.05 -37.06
CA ALA A 51 -41.19 3.09 -37.28
C ALA A 51 -41.78 4.47 -37.00
N THR A 52 -41.16 5.28 -36.16
CA THR A 52 -41.36 6.74 -36.18
C THR A 52 -39.99 7.44 -36.10
N ARG A 53 -39.73 8.12 -37.18
CA ARG A 53 -38.60 9.03 -37.42
C ARG A 53 -38.87 10.31 -36.64
N LEU A 54 -37.91 10.80 -35.85
CA LEU A 54 -37.91 12.18 -35.36
C LEU A 54 -36.54 12.80 -35.56
N GLU A 55 -36.61 13.92 -36.25
CA GLU A 55 -35.54 14.76 -36.75
C GLU A 55 -34.78 15.48 -35.61
N ALA A 56 -33.52 15.74 -35.88
CA ALA A 56 -32.65 16.58 -35.05
C ALA A 56 -33.10 18.06 -35.12
N ARG A 57 -33.26 18.68 -33.94
CA ARG A 57 -33.21 20.14 -33.79
C ARG A 57 -32.07 20.50 -32.86
N ARG A 58 -31.13 21.29 -33.36
CA ARG A 58 -30.18 22.11 -32.62
C ARG A 58 -30.94 23.26 -31.96
N GLY A 59 -30.56 23.60 -30.71
CA GLY A 59 -31.02 24.84 -30.07
C GLY A 59 -30.53 24.93 -28.63
N ASP A 60 -29.64 25.83 -28.42
CA ASP A 60 -29.44 26.75 -27.29
C ASP A 60 -29.12 26.23 -25.89
N GLY A 61 -27.95 26.72 -25.39
CA GLY A 61 -27.46 26.57 -24.05
C GLY A 61 -28.33 27.29 -23.02
N VAL A 62 -28.64 26.60 -21.94
CA VAL A 62 -29.18 27.20 -20.72
C VAL A 62 -28.22 26.88 -19.59
N ALA A 63 -27.67 27.94 -19.00
CA ALA A 63 -26.88 27.88 -17.77
C ALA A 63 -27.78 27.37 -16.63
N MET A 64 -27.48 26.19 -16.08
CA MET A 64 -28.16 25.67 -14.89
C MET A 64 -27.61 26.30 -13.63
N THR A 65 -28.49 26.85 -12.82
CA THR A 65 -28.20 27.48 -11.52
C THR A 65 -28.05 26.42 -10.43
N SER A 66 -27.21 26.70 -9.44
CA SER A 66 -26.79 25.83 -8.32
C SER A 66 -27.91 25.31 -7.40
N SER A 67 -29.17 25.68 -7.64
CA SER A 67 -30.35 25.23 -6.88
C SER A 67 -30.85 23.84 -7.27
N ASP A 68 -30.64 23.41 -8.52
CA ASP A 68 -31.18 22.13 -9.02
C ASP A 68 -30.36 20.92 -8.57
N ASP A 69 -29.07 21.08 -8.31
CA ASP A 69 -28.20 20.00 -7.86
C ASP A 69 -28.46 19.61 -6.39
N ALA A 70 -28.80 20.59 -5.54
CA ALA A 70 -29.23 20.35 -4.17
C ALA A 70 -30.59 19.61 -4.12
N MET A 71 -31.49 19.92 -5.07
CA MET A 71 -32.81 19.28 -5.17
C MET A 71 -32.68 17.81 -5.61
N ARG A 72 -31.74 17.46 -6.47
CA ARG A 72 -31.48 16.07 -6.92
C ARG A 72 -30.91 15.22 -5.78
N ALA A 73 -30.01 15.75 -4.95
CA ALA A 73 -29.48 15.06 -3.78
C ALA A 73 -30.57 14.80 -2.73
N ILE A 74 -31.50 15.74 -2.52
CA ILE A 74 -32.65 15.59 -1.60
C ILE A 74 -33.67 14.56 -2.12
N VAL A 75 -33.88 14.48 -3.44
CA VAL A 75 -34.78 13.50 -4.06
C VAL A 75 -34.23 12.08 -3.89
N THR A 76 -32.91 11.90 -4.02
CA THR A 76 -32.24 10.59 -3.82
C THR A 76 -32.32 10.15 -2.35
N ALA A 77 -32.11 11.08 -1.40
CA ALA A 77 -32.25 10.81 0.02
C ALA A 77 -33.71 10.51 0.43
N ARG A 78 -34.69 11.18 -0.19
CA ARG A 78 -36.13 10.89 0.02
C ARG A 78 -36.56 9.54 -0.57
N ALA A 79 -36.01 9.12 -1.71
CA ALA A 79 -36.26 7.82 -2.32
C ALA A 79 -35.78 6.68 -1.41
N VAL A 80 -34.58 6.80 -0.85
CA VAL A 80 -34.03 5.85 0.13
C VAL A 80 -34.87 5.82 1.40
N LYS A 81 -35.31 6.96 1.92
CA LYS A 81 -36.15 7.04 3.11
C LYS A 81 -37.58 6.51 2.88
N ARG A 82 -38.09 6.59 1.64
CA ARG A 82 -39.40 6.06 1.25
C ARG A 82 -39.35 4.54 1.04
N ALA A 83 -38.23 4.00 0.53
CA ALA A 83 -38.01 2.56 0.46
C ALA A 83 -37.88 1.92 1.86
N MET A 84 -37.38 2.67 2.85
CA MET A 84 -37.30 2.21 4.23
C MET A 84 -38.63 2.33 5.02
N ARG A 85 -39.64 3.09 4.54
CA ARG A 85 -40.93 3.30 5.22
C ARG A 85 -42.12 2.58 4.58
N GLY A 86 -41.97 1.92 3.46
CA GLY A 86 -43.08 1.36 2.69
C GLY A 86 -43.29 -0.13 2.86
N SER A 87 -43.56 -0.61 4.08
CA SER A 87 -44.22 -1.92 4.26
C SER A 87 -44.83 -2.02 5.67
N THR A 88 -45.92 -1.30 5.89
CA THR A 88 -46.87 -1.63 6.93
C THR A 88 -48.27 -1.74 6.29
N THR A 89 -48.58 -2.93 5.76
CA THR A 89 -49.93 -3.28 5.38
C THR A 89 -50.48 -4.20 6.45
N THR A 90 -51.42 -3.71 7.22
CA THR A 90 -52.23 -4.46 8.17
C THR A 90 -53.11 -5.47 7.44
N ALA A 91 -52.80 -6.74 7.55
CA ALA A 91 -53.71 -7.80 7.12
C ALA A 91 -54.61 -8.22 8.32
N ARG A 92 -55.92 -8.09 8.11
CA ARG A 92 -57.01 -8.47 9.02
C ARG A 92 -57.15 -10.01 9.03
N SER A 93 -57.01 -10.61 10.19
CA SER A 93 -57.12 -12.06 10.39
C SER A 93 -58.56 -12.54 10.29
N THR A 94 -58.82 -13.59 9.51
CA THR A 94 -59.93 -14.52 9.69
C THR A 94 -59.38 -15.87 10.14
N SER A 95 -60.07 -16.42 11.12
CA SER A 95 -59.76 -17.63 11.91
C SER A 95 -59.75 -18.92 11.09
N GLY A 96 -58.76 -19.79 11.36
CA GLY A 96 -58.75 -21.18 10.90
C GLY A 96 -57.38 -21.83 11.14
N GLY A 97 -57.31 -22.75 12.10
CA GLY A 97 -56.06 -23.24 12.69
C GLY A 97 -55.12 -24.00 11.76
N ALA A 98 -53.89 -23.82 12.01
CA ALA A 98 -52.76 -24.77 11.97
C ALA A 98 -51.48 -23.97 12.30
N ASN A 99 -50.64 -24.49 13.18
CA ASN A 99 -49.39 -23.89 13.61
C ASN A 99 -48.43 -23.70 12.44
N ALA A 100 -48.41 -22.51 11.85
CA ALA A 100 -47.30 -22.05 10.97
C ALA A 100 -46.46 -21.04 11.78
N PRO A 101 -45.12 -21.10 11.76
CA PRO A 101 -44.28 -20.14 12.46
C PRO A 101 -44.51 -18.75 11.88
N VAL A 102 -44.91 -17.80 12.75
CA VAL A 102 -45.04 -16.38 12.39
C VAL A 102 -43.63 -15.84 12.10
N VAL A 103 -43.28 -15.75 10.84
CA VAL A 103 -42.09 -15.05 10.38
C VAL A 103 -42.25 -13.56 10.69
N ARG A 104 -41.55 -13.06 11.69
CA ARG A 104 -41.42 -11.64 11.99
C ARG A 104 -40.62 -10.98 10.84
N ALA A 105 -41.32 -10.42 9.89
CA ALA A 105 -40.77 -9.77 8.68
C ALA A 105 -40.04 -8.46 8.97
N GLY A 106 -39.14 -8.38 9.90
CA GLY A 106 -38.38 -7.20 10.22
C GLY A 106 -37.01 -7.43 10.86
N GLY A 107 -36.79 -8.63 11.44
CA GLY A 107 -35.56 -8.99 12.13
C GLY A 107 -34.53 -9.74 11.27
N ASP A 108 -34.97 -10.49 10.27
CA ASP A 108 -34.11 -11.48 9.60
C ASP A 108 -33.32 -10.96 8.40
N VAL A 109 -33.69 -9.83 7.80
CA VAL A 109 -32.98 -9.29 6.64
C VAL A 109 -31.58 -8.79 7.01
N LEU A 110 -31.41 -8.22 8.21
CA LEU A 110 -30.10 -7.74 8.69
C LEU A 110 -29.28 -8.88 9.32
N ALA A 111 -29.88 -9.92 9.84
CA ALA A 111 -29.18 -11.09 10.39
C ALA A 111 -28.43 -11.89 9.32
N ASN A 112 -28.92 -11.89 8.07
CA ASN A 112 -28.29 -12.54 6.91
C ASN A 112 -27.52 -11.58 5.99
N TRP A 113 -27.28 -10.34 6.42
CA TRP A 113 -26.57 -9.35 5.62
C TRP A 113 -25.09 -9.73 5.46
N LYS A 114 -24.68 -10.03 4.22
CA LYS A 114 -23.29 -10.39 3.84
C LYS A 114 -22.51 -9.24 3.22
N GLY A 115 -23.11 -8.04 3.15
CA GLY A 115 -22.49 -6.86 2.54
C GLY A 115 -21.57 -6.10 3.50
N ALA A 116 -21.42 -4.80 3.24
CA ALA A 116 -20.60 -3.91 4.04
C ALA A 116 -21.04 -3.87 5.51
N LYS A 117 -20.09 -3.69 6.43
CA LYS A 117 -20.39 -3.43 7.84
C LYS A 117 -21.10 -2.09 7.96
N LEU A 118 -22.37 -2.08 8.31
CA LEU A 118 -23.24 -0.89 8.21
C LEU A 118 -22.80 0.28 9.09
N LYS A 119 -22.35 0.04 10.34
CA LYS A 119 -21.86 1.10 11.24
C LYS A 119 -20.60 1.78 10.69
N PRO A 120 -19.53 1.06 10.32
CA PRO A 120 -18.37 1.62 9.65
C PRO A 120 -18.69 2.36 8.35
N LEU A 121 -19.59 1.81 7.53
CA LEU A 121 -20.05 2.49 6.32
C LEU A 121 -20.78 3.81 6.64
N GLY A 122 -21.61 3.80 7.69
CA GLY A 122 -22.27 5.01 8.18
C GLY A 122 -21.28 6.11 8.59
N TYR A 123 -20.18 5.76 9.24
CA TYR A 123 -19.12 6.72 9.58
C TYR A 123 -18.43 7.30 8.33
N SER A 124 -18.15 6.47 7.34
CA SER A 124 -17.58 6.88 6.05
C SER A 124 -18.49 7.89 5.34
N VAL A 125 -19.76 7.57 5.20
CA VAL A 125 -20.75 8.44 4.54
C VAL A 125 -20.95 9.73 5.34
N LEU A 126 -21.07 9.64 6.66
CA LEU A 126 -21.25 10.82 7.53
C LEU A 126 -20.05 11.77 7.43
N ALA A 127 -18.82 11.26 7.43
CA ALA A 127 -17.62 12.09 7.30
C ALA A 127 -17.61 12.85 5.97
N GLY A 128 -17.93 12.20 4.85
CA GLY A 128 -18.07 12.86 3.56
C GLY A 128 -19.18 13.91 3.55
N LEU A 129 -20.35 13.59 4.10
CA LEU A 129 -21.48 14.54 4.19
C LEU A 129 -21.16 15.75 5.06
N VAL A 130 -20.47 15.58 6.18
CA VAL A 130 -20.06 16.71 7.05
C VAL A 130 -19.19 17.67 6.25
N VAL A 131 -18.19 17.19 5.51
CA VAL A 131 -17.35 18.06 4.66
C VAL A 131 -18.18 18.73 3.56
N ALA A 132 -19.08 17.99 2.90
CA ALA A 132 -19.93 18.53 1.83
C ALA A 132 -20.89 19.61 2.29
N LEU A 133 -21.34 19.57 3.56
CA LEU A 133 -22.26 20.55 4.15
C LEU A 133 -21.56 21.83 4.64
N ILE A 134 -20.25 21.79 4.85
CA ILE A 134 -19.45 22.98 5.21
C ILE A 134 -19.22 23.79 3.94
N PRO A 135 -19.45 25.11 3.96
CA PRO A 135 -19.14 25.96 2.81
C PRO A 135 -17.66 25.89 2.44
N ALA A 136 -17.37 25.89 1.14
CA ALA A 136 -15.99 25.91 0.66
C ALA A 136 -15.27 27.17 1.16
N PRO A 137 -14.04 27.05 1.69
CA PRO A 137 -13.25 28.22 2.08
C PRO A 137 -12.97 29.16 0.91
N ALA A 138 -12.74 30.45 1.20
CA ALA A 138 -12.38 31.41 0.18
C ALA A 138 -11.13 30.95 -0.61
N GLY A 139 -11.21 31.01 -1.94
CA GLY A 139 -10.13 30.56 -2.85
C GLY A 139 -10.17 29.08 -3.20
N VAL A 140 -11.12 28.30 -2.65
CA VAL A 140 -11.32 26.87 -3.03
C VAL A 140 -12.54 26.75 -3.93
N THR A 141 -12.41 26.07 -5.06
CA THR A 141 -13.53 25.83 -5.98
C THR A 141 -14.54 24.83 -5.37
N ALA A 142 -15.82 24.99 -5.71
CA ALA A 142 -16.85 24.04 -5.26
C ALA A 142 -16.57 22.60 -5.71
N GLN A 143 -15.98 22.43 -6.89
CA GLN A 143 -15.57 21.11 -7.40
C GLN A 143 -14.46 20.50 -6.56
N ALA A 144 -13.43 21.26 -6.18
CA ALA A 144 -12.35 20.81 -5.31
C ALA A 144 -12.87 20.41 -3.92
N TRP A 145 -13.79 21.21 -3.37
CA TRP A 145 -14.39 20.95 -2.07
C TRP A 145 -15.28 19.70 -2.05
N SER A 146 -16.10 19.53 -3.09
CA SER A 146 -16.92 18.33 -3.26
C SER A 146 -16.07 17.06 -3.45
N LEU A 147 -14.98 17.16 -4.21
CA LEU A 147 -14.03 16.06 -4.34
C LEU A 147 -13.33 15.74 -3.00
N LEU A 148 -13.00 16.76 -2.21
CA LEU A 148 -12.48 16.56 -0.86
C LEU A 148 -13.48 15.81 0.02
N ALA A 149 -14.76 16.14 -0.05
CA ALA A 149 -15.81 15.45 0.71
C ALA A 149 -15.85 13.94 0.37
N VAL A 150 -15.79 13.59 -0.92
CA VAL A 150 -15.72 12.18 -1.36
C VAL A 150 -14.42 11.53 -0.91
N PHE A 151 -13.29 12.23 -1.03
CA PHE A 151 -11.98 11.74 -0.61
C PHE A 151 -11.93 11.46 0.90
N VAL A 152 -12.40 12.40 1.74
CA VAL A 152 -12.49 12.21 3.20
C VAL A 152 -13.41 11.05 3.56
N GLY A 153 -14.58 10.95 2.92
CA GLY A 153 -15.46 9.79 3.07
C GLY A 153 -14.76 8.47 2.73
N THR A 154 -13.99 8.44 1.63
CA THR A 154 -13.21 7.27 1.21
C THR A 154 -12.12 6.93 2.23
N ILE A 155 -11.35 7.92 2.71
CA ILE A 155 -10.31 7.70 3.72
C ILE A 155 -10.89 7.19 5.04
N VAL A 156 -12.01 7.77 5.52
CA VAL A 156 -12.70 7.28 6.72
C VAL A 156 -13.23 5.86 6.49
N GLY A 157 -13.72 5.55 5.29
CA GLY A 157 -14.08 4.19 4.90
C GLY A 157 -12.89 3.23 4.95
N ILE A 158 -11.72 3.62 4.46
CA ILE A 158 -10.50 2.82 4.54
C ILE A 158 -10.09 2.57 6.01
N ILE A 159 -10.18 3.59 6.86
CA ILE A 159 -9.83 3.49 8.29
C ILE A 159 -10.81 2.59 9.05
N THR A 160 -12.11 2.77 8.82
CA THR A 160 -13.17 2.06 9.55
C THR A 160 -13.45 0.66 9.00
N ASN A 161 -12.95 0.35 7.80
CA ASN A 161 -12.97 -0.96 7.15
C ASN A 161 -14.39 -1.60 7.06
N PRO A 162 -15.37 -0.91 6.45
CA PRO A 162 -16.68 -1.51 6.15
C PRO A 162 -16.59 -2.62 5.09
N LEU A 163 -15.63 -2.53 4.18
CA LEU A 163 -15.29 -3.45 3.09
C LEU A 163 -13.76 -3.47 2.93
N PRO A 164 -13.19 -4.43 2.18
CA PRO A 164 -11.76 -4.40 1.81
C PRO A 164 -11.35 -3.07 1.16
N LEU A 165 -10.08 -2.69 1.32
CA LEU A 165 -9.53 -1.40 0.90
C LEU A 165 -9.84 -1.05 -0.55
N GLY A 166 -9.61 -1.99 -1.48
CA GLY A 166 -9.88 -1.80 -2.89
C GLY A 166 -11.37 -1.55 -3.19
N ALA A 167 -12.26 -2.26 -2.48
CA ALA A 167 -13.70 -2.06 -2.66
C ALA A 167 -14.14 -0.66 -2.19
N VAL A 168 -13.64 -0.19 -1.04
CA VAL A 168 -13.91 1.17 -0.54
C VAL A 168 -13.40 2.23 -1.52
N ALA A 169 -12.19 2.06 -2.02
CA ALA A 169 -11.59 2.99 -2.99
C ALA A 169 -12.37 3.03 -4.32
N MET A 170 -12.81 1.87 -4.81
CA MET A 170 -13.67 1.79 -6.01
C MET A 170 -15.04 2.47 -5.80
N ILE A 171 -15.62 2.37 -4.61
CA ILE A 171 -16.85 3.11 -4.28
C ILE A 171 -16.58 4.62 -4.32
N GLY A 172 -15.44 5.09 -3.78
CA GLY A 172 -15.02 6.49 -3.87
C GLY A 172 -14.91 6.98 -5.32
N LEU A 173 -14.28 6.20 -6.21
CA LEU A 173 -14.24 6.51 -7.64
C LEU A 173 -15.63 6.51 -8.28
N ALA A 174 -16.47 5.52 -7.97
CA ALA A 174 -17.83 5.44 -8.49
C ALA A 174 -18.65 6.67 -8.10
N VAL A 175 -18.57 7.10 -6.84
CA VAL A 175 -19.22 8.33 -6.37
C VAL A 175 -18.67 9.55 -7.11
N SER A 176 -17.33 9.69 -7.21
CA SER A 176 -16.69 10.81 -7.93
C SER A 176 -17.12 10.91 -9.39
N MET A 177 -17.27 9.77 -10.07
CA MET A 177 -17.72 9.72 -11.48
C MET A 177 -19.21 10.00 -11.61
N THR A 178 -20.03 9.39 -10.76
CA THR A 178 -21.51 9.55 -10.80
C THR A 178 -21.94 10.97 -10.49
N THR A 179 -21.21 11.66 -9.62
CA THR A 179 -21.45 13.07 -9.28
C THR A 179 -20.82 14.05 -10.29
N GLY A 180 -20.12 13.54 -11.31
CA GLY A 180 -19.47 14.37 -12.34
C GLY A 180 -18.21 15.10 -11.87
N LEU A 181 -17.69 14.80 -10.66
CA LEU A 181 -16.48 15.42 -10.11
C LEU A 181 -15.24 15.01 -10.90
N LEU A 182 -15.15 13.74 -11.28
CA LEU A 182 -14.07 13.19 -12.09
C LEU A 182 -14.63 12.50 -13.33
N PRO A 183 -14.26 12.91 -14.55
CA PRO A 183 -14.54 12.12 -15.75
C PRO A 183 -13.73 10.82 -15.73
N PHE A 184 -14.13 9.80 -16.51
CA PHE A 184 -13.47 8.49 -16.54
C PHE A 184 -11.94 8.57 -16.67
N LYS A 185 -11.43 9.35 -17.63
CA LYS A 185 -9.98 9.53 -17.85
C LYS A 185 -9.26 10.04 -16.60
N ALA A 186 -9.90 10.93 -15.83
CA ALA A 186 -9.37 11.48 -14.59
C ALA A 186 -9.39 10.43 -13.47
N ALA A 187 -10.54 9.78 -13.25
CA ALA A 187 -10.74 8.77 -12.22
C ALA A 187 -9.78 7.57 -12.37
N PHE A 188 -9.49 7.17 -13.62
CA PHE A 188 -8.60 6.04 -13.93
C PHE A 188 -7.18 6.45 -14.36
N SER A 189 -6.82 7.73 -14.28
CA SER A 189 -5.51 8.23 -14.74
C SER A 189 -4.33 7.53 -14.06
N ALA A 190 -4.43 7.27 -12.77
CA ALA A 190 -3.35 6.65 -12.01
C ALA A 190 -3.20 5.14 -12.25
N PHE A 191 -4.17 4.48 -12.90
CA PHE A 191 -4.01 3.07 -13.30
C PHE A 191 -2.98 2.88 -14.43
N SER A 192 -2.66 3.95 -15.17
CA SER A 192 -1.54 3.98 -16.13
C SER A 192 -0.22 4.47 -15.52
N SER A 193 -0.20 4.83 -14.25
CA SER A 193 1.02 5.27 -13.55
C SER A 193 1.92 4.08 -13.23
N GLU A 194 3.23 4.30 -13.28
CA GLU A 194 4.24 3.27 -12.96
C GLU A 194 4.13 2.74 -11.52
N ILE A 195 3.79 3.60 -10.56
CA ILE A 195 3.90 3.28 -9.14
C ILE A 195 2.94 2.19 -8.66
N PRO A 196 1.63 2.20 -8.98
CA PRO A 196 0.73 1.09 -8.63
C PRO A 196 1.19 -0.25 -9.22
N TRP A 197 1.72 -0.23 -10.45
CA TRP A 197 2.25 -1.43 -11.10
C TRP A 197 3.55 -1.92 -10.46
N LEU A 198 4.46 -1.01 -10.07
CA LEU A 198 5.68 -1.39 -9.35
C LEU A 198 5.35 -2.23 -8.11
N ILE A 199 4.34 -1.82 -7.36
CA ILE A 199 3.94 -2.53 -6.14
C ILE A 199 3.30 -3.88 -6.45
N ALA A 200 2.38 -3.94 -7.41
CA ALA A 200 1.76 -5.21 -7.82
C ALA A 200 2.82 -6.22 -8.29
N LEU A 201 3.78 -5.79 -9.10
CA LEU A 201 4.89 -6.62 -9.57
C LEU A 201 5.80 -7.08 -8.41
N ALA A 202 6.06 -6.19 -7.45
CA ALA A 202 6.84 -6.55 -6.26
C ALA A 202 6.12 -7.60 -5.39
N PHE A 203 4.78 -7.56 -5.29
CA PHE A 203 4.01 -8.64 -4.64
C PHE A 203 4.14 -9.98 -5.40
N PHE A 204 4.13 -9.97 -6.73
CA PHE A 204 4.33 -11.20 -7.50
C PHE A 204 5.74 -11.78 -7.31
N LEU A 205 6.77 -10.93 -7.26
CA LEU A 205 8.13 -11.35 -6.91
C LEU A 205 8.18 -11.92 -5.48
N ALA A 206 7.55 -11.26 -4.52
CA ALA A 206 7.45 -11.74 -3.14
C ALA A 206 6.74 -13.10 -3.05
N ARG A 207 5.72 -13.35 -3.88
CA ARG A 207 5.06 -14.66 -3.95
C ARG A 207 6.04 -15.77 -4.35
N GLY A 208 6.89 -15.51 -5.35
CA GLY A 208 7.96 -16.44 -5.75
C GLY A 208 8.94 -16.71 -4.61
N PHE A 209 9.31 -15.66 -3.88
CA PHE A 209 10.22 -15.75 -2.73
C PHE A 209 9.64 -16.60 -1.58
N ILE A 210 8.35 -16.39 -1.25
CA ILE A 210 7.65 -17.17 -0.22
C ILE A 210 7.49 -18.62 -0.67
N LYS A 211 7.09 -18.86 -1.93
CA LYS A 211 6.86 -20.19 -2.49
C LYS A 211 8.12 -21.06 -2.48
N THR A 212 9.26 -20.49 -2.84
CA THR A 212 10.53 -21.22 -2.86
C THR A 212 11.09 -21.52 -1.48
N GLY A 213 10.67 -20.80 -0.44
CA GLY A 213 11.22 -20.93 0.91
C GLY A 213 12.61 -20.34 1.09
N LEU A 214 13.14 -19.62 0.09
CA LEU A 214 14.47 -19.01 0.13
C LEU A 214 14.68 -18.13 1.35
N GLY A 215 13.64 -17.40 1.78
CA GLY A 215 13.70 -16.55 2.96
C GLY A 215 13.96 -17.32 4.27
N ASN A 216 13.28 -18.45 4.44
CA ASN A 216 13.48 -19.31 5.60
C ASN A 216 14.90 -19.88 5.61
N ARG A 217 15.40 -20.34 4.45
CA ARG A 217 16.78 -20.84 4.30
C ARG A 217 17.81 -19.79 4.69
N ILE A 218 17.66 -18.54 4.21
CA ILE A 218 18.56 -17.43 4.55
C ILE A 218 18.57 -17.20 6.06
N ALA A 219 17.38 -17.09 6.66
CA ALA A 219 17.25 -16.83 8.08
C ALA A 219 17.83 -17.97 8.94
N TYR A 220 17.50 -19.24 8.66
CA TYR A 220 18.07 -20.37 9.35
C TYR A 220 19.59 -20.45 9.20
N LYS A 221 20.13 -20.12 8.00
CA LYS A 221 21.58 -20.10 7.80
C LYS A 221 22.26 -19.08 8.69
N ILE A 222 21.73 -17.86 8.78
CA ILE A 222 22.30 -16.81 9.62
C ILE A 222 22.18 -17.17 11.11
N VAL A 223 21.01 -17.69 11.56
CA VAL A 223 20.79 -18.16 12.92
C VAL A 223 21.74 -19.32 13.27
N SER A 224 21.97 -20.26 12.37
CA SER A 224 22.89 -21.38 12.61
C SER A 224 24.34 -20.95 12.85
N LEU A 225 24.72 -19.75 12.36
CA LEU A 225 26.07 -19.21 12.52
C LEU A 225 26.22 -18.33 13.78
N PHE A 226 25.21 -17.51 14.07
CA PHE A 226 25.32 -16.46 15.07
C PHE A 226 24.35 -16.60 16.26
N GLY A 227 23.43 -17.57 16.23
CA GLY A 227 22.33 -17.70 17.20
C GLY A 227 22.67 -18.30 18.56
N LYS A 228 23.97 -18.41 18.96
CA LYS A 228 24.38 -19.07 20.20
C LYS A 228 23.99 -18.30 21.47
N SER A 229 23.85 -17.00 21.40
CA SER A 229 23.35 -16.16 22.49
C SER A 229 22.02 -15.52 22.10
N THR A 230 21.20 -15.15 23.08
CA THR A 230 19.92 -14.47 22.83
C THR A 230 20.11 -13.18 22.03
N LEU A 231 21.16 -12.41 22.31
CA LEU A 231 21.51 -11.22 21.54
C LEU A 231 21.94 -11.57 20.10
N GLY A 232 22.78 -12.60 19.93
CA GLY A 232 23.21 -13.07 18.61
C GLY A 232 22.06 -13.64 17.77
N LEU A 233 21.15 -14.40 18.40
CA LEU A 233 19.93 -14.88 17.77
C LEU A 233 19.07 -13.70 17.28
N THR A 234 18.90 -12.69 18.13
CA THR A 234 18.08 -11.52 17.80
C THR A 234 18.69 -10.74 16.64
N TYR A 235 20.01 -10.50 16.65
CA TYR A 235 20.69 -9.88 15.50
C TYR A 235 20.57 -10.71 14.22
N SER A 236 20.65 -12.05 14.34
CA SER A 236 20.48 -12.94 13.19
C SER A 236 19.11 -12.76 12.54
N LEU A 237 18.05 -12.65 13.34
CA LEU A 237 16.70 -12.40 12.87
C LEU A 237 16.54 -11.01 12.28
N VAL A 238 17.05 -9.99 12.95
CA VAL A 238 16.99 -8.57 12.51
C VAL A 238 17.68 -8.38 11.17
N PHE A 239 18.91 -8.88 11.01
CA PHE A 239 19.63 -8.72 9.74
C PHE A 239 19.06 -9.58 8.63
N SER A 240 18.55 -10.78 8.94
CA SER A 240 17.84 -11.59 7.96
C SER A 240 16.58 -10.87 7.46
N GLU A 241 15.82 -10.26 8.35
CA GLU A 241 14.59 -9.50 8.01
C GLU A 241 14.95 -8.27 7.17
N ALA A 242 15.94 -7.50 7.55
CA ALA A 242 16.39 -6.32 6.82
C ALA A 242 16.94 -6.64 5.43
N LEU A 243 17.66 -7.76 5.28
CA LEU A 243 18.16 -8.25 3.99
C LEU A 243 17.02 -8.60 3.02
N LEU A 244 15.90 -9.10 3.56
CA LEU A 244 14.73 -9.47 2.78
C LEU A 244 13.77 -8.30 2.54
N ALA A 245 13.95 -7.19 3.24
CA ALA A 245 13.04 -6.04 3.17
C ALA A 245 12.86 -5.50 1.74
N PRO A 246 13.90 -5.27 0.92
CA PRO A 246 13.70 -4.77 -0.44
C PRO A 246 12.93 -5.73 -1.36
N ALA A 247 12.93 -7.03 -1.04
CA ALA A 247 12.33 -8.08 -1.85
C ALA A 247 10.83 -8.30 -1.57
N ILE A 248 10.35 -7.97 -0.37
CA ILE A 248 8.99 -8.28 0.08
C ILE A 248 8.27 -6.99 0.49
N PRO A 249 7.38 -6.45 -0.36
CA PRO A 249 6.75 -5.14 -0.15
C PRO A 249 5.64 -5.14 0.91
N SER A 250 5.35 -6.29 1.49
CA SER A 250 4.36 -6.42 2.55
C SER A 250 5.03 -6.71 3.89
N LEU A 251 5.02 -5.72 4.79
CA LEU A 251 5.52 -5.91 6.15
C LEU A 251 4.73 -7.00 6.89
N ALA A 252 3.42 -7.10 6.67
CA ALA A 252 2.60 -8.16 7.25
C ALA A 252 3.04 -9.55 6.77
N ALA A 253 3.34 -9.71 5.48
CA ALA A 253 3.83 -10.99 4.92
C ALA A 253 5.26 -11.28 5.37
N ARG A 254 6.15 -10.28 5.37
CA ARG A 254 7.56 -10.45 5.75
C ARG A 254 7.72 -10.68 7.25
N ALA A 255 7.37 -9.69 8.06
CA ALA A 255 7.53 -9.78 9.50
C ALA A 255 6.50 -10.75 10.13
N GLY A 256 5.21 -10.61 9.79
CA GLY A 256 4.14 -11.44 10.36
C GLY A 256 4.08 -12.86 9.78
N GLY A 257 4.34 -13.04 8.49
CA GLY A 257 4.22 -14.33 7.82
C GLY A 257 5.49 -15.19 7.84
N ILE A 258 6.68 -14.61 7.88
CA ILE A 258 7.96 -15.33 7.88
C ILE A 258 8.65 -15.24 9.24
N PHE A 259 8.96 -14.02 9.71
CA PHE A 259 9.81 -13.85 10.88
C PHE A 259 9.10 -14.12 12.21
N LEU A 260 7.81 -13.87 12.34
CA LEU A 260 7.05 -14.21 13.55
C LEU A 260 7.00 -15.73 13.81
N PRO A 261 6.57 -16.59 12.85
CA PRO A 261 6.59 -18.04 13.06
C PRO A 261 8.00 -18.59 13.33
N LEU A 262 8.99 -18.09 12.60
CA LEU A 262 10.39 -18.45 12.78
C LEU A 262 10.89 -18.09 14.19
N SER A 263 10.68 -16.84 14.63
CA SER A 263 11.05 -16.38 15.97
C SER A 263 10.33 -17.18 17.06
N LYS A 264 9.02 -17.47 16.87
CA LYS A 264 8.25 -18.29 17.79
C LYS A 264 8.85 -19.70 17.92
N ALA A 265 9.14 -20.35 16.80
CA ALA A 265 9.71 -21.71 16.80
C ALA A 265 11.06 -21.76 17.52
N LEU A 266 11.94 -20.77 17.28
CA LEU A 266 13.25 -20.69 17.93
C LEU A 266 13.13 -20.38 19.45
N CYS A 267 12.23 -19.47 19.83
CA CYS A 267 11.98 -19.17 21.25
C CYS A 267 11.42 -20.39 22.00
N VAL A 268 10.48 -21.11 21.39
CA VAL A 268 9.90 -22.34 21.97
C VAL A 268 10.98 -23.43 22.12
N ALA A 269 11.86 -23.60 21.12
CA ALA A 269 12.97 -24.55 21.19
C ALA A 269 13.94 -24.24 22.35
N CYS A 270 14.10 -22.95 22.68
CA CYS A 270 14.88 -22.48 23.85
C CYS A 270 14.04 -22.40 25.15
N GLY A 271 12.87 -23.03 25.21
CA GLY A 271 12.03 -23.11 26.40
C GLY A 271 11.30 -21.81 26.78
N SER A 272 11.14 -20.86 25.83
CA SER A 272 10.42 -19.61 26.03
C SER A 272 9.09 -19.66 25.29
N ASN A 273 7.99 -19.92 26.02
CA ASN A 273 6.64 -20.02 25.47
C ASN A 273 5.61 -19.33 26.41
N PRO A 274 4.77 -18.41 25.91
CA PRO A 274 3.75 -17.73 26.72
C PRO A 274 2.69 -18.69 27.28
N GLU A 275 2.42 -19.82 26.61
CA GLU A 275 1.48 -20.82 27.08
C GLU A 275 1.88 -21.44 28.44
N ASN A 276 3.19 -21.44 28.73
CA ASN A 276 3.75 -21.97 29.97
C ASN A 276 4.23 -20.85 30.94
N GLY A 277 3.90 -19.57 30.65
CA GLY A 277 4.34 -18.44 31.48
C GLY A 277 5.86 -18.19 31.44
N THR A 278 6.56 -18.65 30.38
CA THR A 278 8.01 -18.54 30.24
C THR A 278 8.42 -17.52 29.18
N GLU A 279 7.53 -16.63 28.79
CA GLU A 279 7.74 -15.61 27.75
C GLU A 279 8.93 -14.70 28.04
N LYS A 280 9.21 -14.40 29.31
CA LYS A 280 10.31 -13.53 29.74
C LYS A 280 11.70 -14.16 29.62
N LYS A 281 11.79 -15.49 29.54
CA LYS A 281 13.09 -16.15 29.36
C LYS A 281 13.89 -15.50 28.23
N MET A 282 13.27 -15.40 27.03
CA MET A 282 13.87 -14.67 25.92
C MET A 282 12.85 -14.18 24.88
N GLY A 283 11.69 -14.83 24.79
CA GLY A 283 10.74 -14.59 23.72
C GLY A 283 10.16 -13.19 23.72
N ALA A 284 9.86 -12.63 24.89
CA ALA A 284 9.35 -11.27 25.02
C ALA A 284 10.35 -10.23 24.44
N TYR A 285 11.62 -10.38 24.72
CA TYR A 285 12.70 -9.56 24.16
C TYR A 285 12.85 -9.76 22.65
N VAL A 286 12.95 -11.01 22.19
CA VAL A 286 13.13 -11.34 20.77
C VAL A 286 11.98 -10.83 19.93
N MET A 287 10.73 -11.13 20.33
CA MET A 287 9.52 -10.72 19.60
C MET A 287 9.39 -9.21 19.50
N THR A 288 9.63 -8.50 20.61
CA THR A 288 9.59 -7.04 20.63
C THR A 288 10.66 -6.45 19.71
N THR A 289 11.88 -6.98 19.78
CA THR A 289 13.00 -6.46 18.99
C THR A 289 12.79 -6.69 17.50
N VAL A 290 12.40 -7.90 17.09
CA VAL A 290 12.13 -8.22 15.67
C VAL A 290 10.98 -7.38 15.13
N PHE A 291 9.92 -7.18 15.92
CA PHE A 291 8.83 -6.29 15.54
C PHE A 291 9.32 -4.84 15.35
N GLN A 292 10.01 -4.28 16.33
CA GLN A 292 10.51 -2.90 16.31
C GLN A 292 11.43 -2.66 15.10
N THR A 293 12.37 -3.55 14.86
CA THR A 293 13.33 -3.42 13.76
C THR A 293 12.69 -3.64 12.39
N SER A 294 11.61 -4.40 12.30
CA SER A 294 10.87 -4.58 11.03
C SER A 294 10.22 -3.29 10.54
N THR A 295 9.87 -2.37 11.42
CA THR A 295 9.38 -1.04 11.05
C THR A 295 10.50 -0.16 10.48
N ILE A 296 11.73 -0.32 10.99
CA ILE A 296 12.92 0.39 10.49
C ILE A 296 13.29 -0.09 9.09
N SER A 297 13.44 -1.41 8.91
CA SER A 297 13.78 -2.01 7.61
C SER A 297 12.76 -1.67 6.53
N SER A 298 11.47 -1.55 6.91
CA SER A 298 10.40 -1.12 6.00
C SER A 298 10.59 0.32 5.53
N GLY A 299 11.11 1.21 6.36
CA GLY A 299 11.45 2.58 6.01
C GLY A 299 12.73 2.73 5.19
N MET A 300 13.61 1.71 5.19
CA MET A 300 14.91 1.80 4.50
C MET A 300 14.82 1.65 2.98
N PHE A 301 13.80 1.02 2.44
CA PHE A 301 13.66 0.77 1.00
C PHE A 301 12.26 1.12 0.50
N ILE A 302 12.17 1.75 -0.66
CA ILE A 302 10.87 2.07 -1.28
C ILE A 302 10.00 0.81 -1.42
N THR A 303 10.60 -0.29 -1.83
CA THR A 303 9.90 -1.56 -2.08
C THR A 303 9.63 -2.39 -0.84
N ALA A 304 10.04 -1.94 0.36
CA ALA A 304 9.87 -2.72 1.58
C ALA A 304 8.48 -2.59 2.24
N MET A 305 7.71 -1.57 1.87
CA MET A 305 6.32 -1.36 2.28
C MET A 305 5.51 -0.80 1.11
N ALA A 306 4.33 -1.35 0.87
CA ALA A 306 3.48 -0.97 -0.26
C ALA A 306 3.12 0.54 -0.28
N ALA A 307 3.06 1.20 0.86
CA ALA A 307 2.72 2.62 0.94
C ALA A 307 3.92 3.59 0.74
N ASN A 308 5.17 3.12 0.70
CA ASN A 308 6.32 4.00 0.44
C ASN A 308 6.25 4.65 -0.95
N PRO A 309 5.97 3.90 -2.02
CA PRO A 309 5.78 4.52 -3.34
C PRO A 309 4.61 5.50 -3.39
N LEU A 310 3.57 5.36 -2.53
CA LEU A 310 2.51 6.36 -2.40
C LEU A 310 3.09 7.70 -1.94
N SER A 311 3.89 7.69 -0.88
CA SER A 311 4.53 8.91 -0.38
C SER A 311 5.43 9.56 -1.44
N VAL A 312 6.17 8.76 -2.23
CA VAL A 312 7.00 9.24 -3.35
C VAL A 312 6.14 9.93 -4.43
N ASN A 313 5.00 9.32 -4.80
CA ASN A 313 4.10 9.92 -5.79
C ASN A 313 3.45 11.21 -5.28
N LEU A 314 2.96 11.20 -4.04
CA LEU A 314 2.39 12.39 -3.41
C LEU A 314 3.44 13.51 -3.28
N ALA A 315 4.69 13.18 -2.94
CA ALA A 315 5.79 14.12 -2.92
C ALA A 315 6.03 14.75 -4.31
N ALA A 316 6.12 13.93 -5.36
CA ALA A 316 6.31 14.40 -6.72
C ALA A 316 5.18 15.33 -7.18
N SER A 317 3.93 15.00 -6.85
CA SER A 317 2.77 15.82 -7.22
C SER A 317 2.72 17.18 -6.50
N ILE A 318 3.30 17.28 -5.31
CA ILE A 318 3.29 18.52 -4.50
C ILE A 318 4.53 19.37 -4.75
N THR A 319 5.70 18.74 -4.84
CA THR A 319 6.99 19.43 -4.85
C THR A 319 7.68 19.42 -6.23
N GLY A 320 7.21 18.61 -7.17
CA GLY A 320 7.91 18.33 -8.43
C GLY A 320 9.17 17.46 -8.27
N VAL A 321 9.53 17.07 -7.03
CA VAL A 321 10.73 16.26 -6.77
C VAL A 321 10.42 14.79 -6.93
N THR A 322 11.14 14.11 -7.81
CA THR A 322 11.09 12.66 -7.99
C THR A 322 12.16 12.00 -7.12
N ILE A 323 11.76 11.01 -6.33
CA ILE A 323 12.67 10.25 -5.45
C ILE A 323 12.92 8.89 -6.08
N THR A 324 14.17 8.60 -6.46
CA THR A 324 14.55 7.30 -7.00
C THR A 324 14.69 6.25 -5.88
N TRP A 325 14.65 4.97 -6.26
CA TRP A 325 14.87 3.88 -5.31
C TRP A 325 16.21 4.00 -4.59
N ALA A 326 17.27 4.32 -5.32
CA ALA A 326 18.60 4.49 -4.77
C ALA A 326 18.71 5.71 -3.83
N GLN A 327 18.13 6.86 -4.22
CA GLN A 327 18.11 8.05 -3.34
C GLN A 327 17.42 7.78 -2.01
N TRP A 328 16.28 7.08 -2.03
CA TRP A 328 15.59 6.68 -0.80
C TRP A 328 16.46 5.75 0.04
N ALA A 329 16.97 4.66 -0.56
CA ALA A 329 17.77 3.66 0.15
C ALA A 329 19.05 4.26 0.74
N ILE A 330 19.79 5.10 -0.01
CA ILE A 330 20.98 5.78 0.46
C ILE A 330 20.62 6.81 1.55
N GLY A 331 19.54 7.56 1.37
CA GLY A 331 19.07 8.53 2.35
C GLY A 331 18.68 7.89 3.69
N ALA A 332 18.08 6.71 3.65
CA ALA A 332 17.70 5.96 4.85
C ALA A 332 18.83 5.10 5.43
N ALA A 333 19.92 4.84 4.68
CA ALA A 333 20.94 3.85 5.04
C ALA A 333 21.61 4.13 6.39
N LEU A 334 22.19 5.31 6.57
CA LEU A 334 22.93 5.62 7.80
C LEU A 334 22.03 5.66 9.04
N PRO A 335 20.95 6.45 9.11
CA PRO A 335 20.08 6.46 10.27
C PRO A 335 19.37 5.11 10.50
N GLY A 336 18.98 4.41 9.43
CA GLY A 336 18.37 3.09 9.52
C GLY A 336 19.31 2.03 10.09
N LEU A 337 20.56 1.98 9.63
CA LEU A 337 21.58 1.07 10.17
C LEU A 337 21.86 1.33 11.64
N ILE A 338 21.97 2.58 12.06
CA ILE A 338 22.13 2.93 13.49
C ILE A 338 20.92 2.40 14.28
N CYS A 339 19.69 2.60 13.79
CA CYS A 339 18.51 2.08 14.45
C CYS A 339 18.49 0.55 14.50
N LEU A 340 18.84 -0.16 13.42
CA LEU A 340 18.91 -1.63 13.39
C LEU A 340 19.96 -2.19 14.35
N LEU A 341 21.11 -1.53 14.48
CA LEU A 341 22.18 -1.94 15.38
C LEU A 341 21.87 -1.61 16.84
N ALA A 342 21.32 -0.43 17.10
CA ALA A 342 21.09 0.03 18.48
C ALA A 342 19.83 -0.59 19.12
N THR A 343 18.77 -0.85 18.35
CA THR A 343 17.49 -1.36 18.90
C THR A 343 17.65 -2.66 19.69
N PRO A 344 18.35 -3.71 19.19
CA PRO A 344 18.57 -4.91 20.00
C PRO A 344 19.33 -4.63 21.30
N LEU A 345 20.33 -3.74 21.30
CA LEU A 345 21.09 -3.39 22.49
C LEU A 345 20.27 -2.57 23.48
N ILE A 346 19.53 -1.58 23.01
CA ILE A 346 18.67 -0.75 23.88
C ILE A 346 17.63 -1.63 24.55
N LEU A 347 16.95 -2.51 23.80
CA LEU A 347 15.96 -3.42 24.37
C LEU A 347 16.58 -4.49 25.24
N TYR A 348 17.82 -4.92 24.98
CA TYR A 348 18.55 -5.84 25.85
C TYR A 348 18.80 -5.25 27.23
N VAL A 349 18.93 -3.93 27.33
CA VAL A 349 19.12 -3.21 28.62
C VAL A 349 17.77 -2.84 29.24
N LEU A 350 16.81 -2.31 28.44
CA LEU A 350 15.53 -1.80 28.95
C LEU A 350 14.48 -2.90 29.21
N TYR A 351 14.55 -3.99 28.45
CA TYR A 351 13.64 -5.14 28.54
C TYR A 351 14.43 -6.45 28.42
N PRO A 352 15.36 -6.72 29.36
CA PRO A 352 16.35 -7.78 29.25
C PRO A 352 15.70 -9.18 29.24
N PRO A 353 16.24 -10.11 28.42
CA PRO A 353 15.88 -11.52 28.55
C PRO A 353 16.47 -12.10 29.84
N GLU A 354 15.72 -13.01 30.50
CA GLU A 354 16.19 -13.74 31.66
C GLU A 354 17.32 -14.73 31.30
N VAL A 355 17.20 -15.35 30.10
CA VAL A 355 18.19 -16.27 29.53
C VAL A 355 19.02 -15.57 28.48
N LYS A 356 20.33 -15.54 28.66
CA LYS A 356 21.26 -14.85 27.76
C LYS A 356 21.87 -15.77 26.70
N ASP A 357 21.88 -17.07 26.94
CA ASP A 357 22.40 -18.08 26.03
C ASP A 357 21.26 -18.84 25.35
N SER A 358 21.47 -19.20 24.08
CA SER A 358 20.48 -19.91 23.25
C SER A 358 21.13 -20.99 22.39
N PRO A 359 21.85 -21.96 22.99
CA PRO A 359 22.58 -22.99 22.24
C PRO A 359 21.65 -23.89 21.40
N GLU A 360 20.39 -24.01 21.78
CA GLU A 360 19.37 -24.79 21.06
C GLU A 360 18.94 -24.10 19.76
N ALA A 361 19.03 -22.78 19.66
CA ALA A 361 18.59 -22.05 18.47
C ALA A 361 19.42 -22.39 17.22
N PRO A 362 20.78 -22.39 17.24
CA PRO A 362 21.57 -22.88 16.12
C PRO A 362 21.34 -24.36 15.78
N ALA A 363 21.15 -25.21 16.81
CA ALA A 363 20.85 -26.64 16.60
C ALA A 363 19.52 -26.80 15.86
N LYS A 364 18.47 -26.11 16.31
CA LYS A 364 17.16 -26.11 15.66
C LYS A 364 17.24 -25.53 14.24
N ALA A 365 17.97 -24.45 14.04
CA ALA A 365 18.17 -23.88 12.71
C ALA A 365 18.89 -24.84 11.75
N LYS A 366 19.87 -25.62 12.22
CA LYS A 366 20.54 -26.66 11.44
C LYS A 366 19.59 -27.80 11.10
N GLU A 367 18.79 -28.28 12.06
CA GLU A 367 17.77 -29.31 11.84
C GLU A 367 16.79 -28.87 10.73
N GLU A 368 16.32 -27.63 10.78
CA GLU A 368 15.42 -27.10 9.76
C GLU A 368 16.12 -26.95 8.39
N LEU A 369 17.40 -26.57 8.36
CA LEU A 369 18.19 -26.55 7.12
C LEU A 369 18.39 -27.95 6.51
N GLU A 370 18.62 -28.96 7.36
CA GLU A 370 18.73 -30.35 6.93
C GLU A 370 17.41 -30.86 6.33
N LYS A 371 16.25 -30.51 6.93
CA LYS A 371 14.92 -30.80 6.38
C LYS A 371 14.69 -30.14 5.01
N LEU A 372 15.20 -28.93 4.82
CA LEU A 372 15.13 -28.23 3.53
C LEU A 372 16.04 -28.87 2.47
N GLY A 373 17.04 -29.65 2.88
CA GLY A 373 18.01 -30.27 1.98
C GLY A 373 18.89 -29.26 1.23
N PRO A 374 19.53 -29.67 0.11
CA PRO A 374 20.33 -28.78 -0.72
C PRO A 374 19.45 -27.71 -1.39
N MET A 375 20.07 -26.59 -1.77
CA MET A 375 19.39 -25.48 -2.43
C MET A 375 18.77 -25.95 -3.76
N SER A 376 17.46 -25.87 -3.88
CA SER A 376 16.70 -26.30 -5.06
C SER A 376 16.99 -25.40 -6.27
N LEU A 377 16.62 -25.86 -7.47
CA LEU A 377 16.75 -25.06 -8.68
C LEU A 377 15.87 -23.79 -8.60
N ASP A 378 14.66 -23.94 -8.08
CA ASP A 378 13.72 -22.80 -7.91
C ASP A 378 14.27 -21.75 -6.96
N GLU A 379 14.91 -22.14 -5.85
CA GLU A 379 15.58 -21.22 -4.94
C GLU A 379 16.74 -20.49 -5.60
N LYS A 380 17.55 -21.18 -6.44
CA LYS A 380 18.66 -20.57 -7.18
C LYS A 380 18.16 -19.57 -8.21
N ILE A 381 17.12 -19.93 -8.95
CA ILE A 381 16.49 -19.03 -9.93
C ILE A 381 15.88 -17.82 -9.23
N MET A 382 15.18 -18.02 -8.10
CA MET A 382 14.62 -16.93 -7.31
C MET A 382 15.69 -15.97 -6.80
N ALA A 383 16.81 -16.52 -6.29
CA ALA A 383 17.94 -15.72 -5.83
C ALA A 383 18.55 -14.89 -6.99
N ALA A 384 18.72 -15.50 -8.16
CA ALA A 384 19.23 -14.81 -9.35
C ALA A 384 18.25 -13.73 -9.84
N ALA A 385 16.96 -14.03 -9.96
CA ALA A 385 15.93 -13.08 -10.37
C ALA A 385 15.86 -11.87 -9.42
N LEU A 386 15.92 -12.12 -8.11
CA LEU A 386 15.95 -11.06 -7.10
C LEU A 386 17.22 -10.20 -7.22
N SER A 387 18.39 -10.84 -7.35
CA SER A 387 19.66 -10.13 -7.47
C SER A 387 19.69 -9.24 -8.71
N ILE A 388 19.18 -9.73 -9.84
CA ILE A 388 19.04 -8.95 -11.08
C ILE A 388 18.08 -7.78 -10.88
N THR A 389 16.91 -8.02 -10.27
CA THR A 389 15.90 -6.98 -10.04
C THR A 389 16.43 -5.87 -9.13
N VAL A 390 17.05 -6.24 -8.01
CA VAL A 390 17.66 -5.27 -7.07
C VAL A 390 18.83 -4.54 -7.72
N GLY A 391 19.68 -5.25 -8.47
CA GLY A 391 20.75 -4.64 -9.26
C GLY A 391 20.23 -3.59 -10.25
N LEU A 392 19.12 -3.88 -10.94
CA LEU A 392 18.46 -2.94 -11.84
C LEU A 392 17.79 -1.76 -11.10
N TRP A 393 17.27 -1.96 -9.89
CA TRP A 393 16.77 -0.84 -9.08
C TRP A 393 17.88 0.12 -8.64
N VAL A 394 19.07 -0.41 -8.35
CA VAL A 394 20.25 0.41 -7.95
C VAL A 394 20.92 1.08 -9.14
N PHE A 395 21.15 0.36 -10.22
CA PHE A 395 21.98 0.80 -11.34
C PHE A 395 21.20 1.07 -12.64
N GLY A 396 19.96 0.62 -12.75
CA GLY A 396 19.17 0.65 -13.98
C GLY A 396 18.96 2.05 -14.54
N SER A 397 18.82 3.07 -13.69
CA SER A 397 18.67 4.46 -14.12
C SER A 397 19.85 4.94 -14.98
N LYS A 398 21.05 4.40 -14.76
CA LYS A 398 22.26 4.74 -15.54
C LYS A 398 22.22 4.15 -16.97
N ILE A 399 21.41 3.12 -17.18
CA ILE A 399 21.25 2.43 -18.47
C ILE A 399 19.85 2.58 -19.06
N GLY A 400 19.05 3.53 -18.52
CA GLY A 400 17.70 3.81 -19.00
C GLY A 400 16.62 2.79 -18.60
N VAL A 401 16.88 1.93 -17.61
CA VAL A 401 15.90 0.95 -17.09
C VAL A 401 15.18 1.52 -15.88
N GLY A 402 13.88 1.75 -16.01
CA GLY A 402 13.01 2.20 -14.92
C GLY A 402 12.69 1.09 -13.92
N SER A 403 12.21 1.48 -12.73
CA SER A 403 11.94 0.54 -11.62
C SER A 403 10.88 -0.51 -11.95
N VAL A 404 9.86 -0.13 -12.72
CA VAL A 404 8.79 -1.06 -13.17
C VAL A 404 9.35 -2.08 -14.16
N ALA A 405 10.17 -1.62 -15.12
CA ALA A 405 10.83 -2.52 -16.07
C ALA A 405 11.74 -3.53 -15.35
N ALA A 406 12.48 -3.09 -14.34
CA ALA A 406 13.31 -3.97 -13.51
C ALA A 406 12.48 -5.06 -12.82
N ALA A 407 11.36 -4.68 -12.17
CA ALA A 407 10.45 -5.63 -11.52
C ALA A 407 9.81 -6.60 -12.53
N LEU A 408 9.42 -6.11 -13.70
CA LEU A 408 8.83 -6.93 -14.76
C LEU A 408 9.83 -7.93 -15.34
N ASN A 409 11.10 -7.54 -15.50
CA ASN A 409 12.17 -8.47 -15.90
C ASN A 409 12.36 -9.59 -14.86
N GLY A 410 12.39 -9.26 -13.56
CA GLY A 410 12.44 -10.26 -12.51
C GLY A 410 11.26 -11.23 -12.56
N LEU A 411 10.03 -10.71 -12.70
CA LEU A 411 8.83 -11.53 -12.86
C LEU A 411 8.89 -12.40 -14.12
N THR A 412 9.38 -11.86 -15.23
CA THR A 412 9.55 -12.60 -16.50
C THR A 412 10.44 -13.81 -16.31
N ILE A 413 11.57 -13.66 -15.61
CA ILE A 413 12.46 -14.79 -15.27
C ILE A 413 11.67 -15.86 -14.51
N LEU A 414 10.92 -15.51 -13.48
CA LEU A 414 10.17 -16.46 -12.66
C LEU A 414 9.04 -17.16 -13.44
N LEU A 415 8.36 -16.44 -14.35
CA LEU A 415 7.30 -17.02 -15.17
C LEU A 415 7.85 -17.96 -16.23
N VAL A 416 8.91 -17.56 -16.93
CA VAL A 416 9.51 -18.37 -18.01
C VAL A 416 10.14 -19.64 -17.45
N THR A 417 10.73 -19.58 -16.28
CA THR A 417 11.34 -20.74 -15.61
C THR A 417 10.33 -21.59 -14.83
N GLY A 418 9.09 -21.15 -14.68
CA GLY A 418 8.02 -21.87 -13.97
C GLY A 418 8.12 -21.84 -12.45
N VAL A 419 9.04 -21.06 -11.87
CA VAL A 419 9.11 -20.84 -10.41
C VAL A 419 7.79 -20.30 -9.88
N ILE A 420 7.15 -19.42 -10.67
CA ILE A 420 5.80 -18.93 -10.40
C ILE A 420 4.96 -19.04 -11.69
N SER A 421 3.72 -19.41 -11.56
CA SER A 421 2.77 -19.51 -12.67
C SER A 421 1.93 -18.24 -12.78
N TRP A 422 1.41 -17.94 -13.98
CA TRP A 422 0.46 -16.82 -14.16
C TRP A 422 -0.80 -17.00 -13.31
N LYS A 423 -1.25 -18.24 -13.08
CA LYS A 423 -2.38 -18.54 -12.20
C LYS A 423 -2.10 -18.11 -10.76
N GLU A 424 -0.88 -18.27 -10.28
CA GLU A 424 -0.47 -17.81 -8.94
C GLU A 424 -0.42 -16.27 -8.88
N CYS A 425 0.02 -15.60 -9.94
CA CYS A 425 -0.06 -14.13 -10.03
C CYS A 425 -1.51 -13.65 -9.98
N LEU A 426 -2.43 -14.28 -10.72
CA LEU A 426 -3.85 -13.94 -10.69
C LEU A 426 -4.49 -14.21 -9.32
N ALA A 427 -4.01 -15.19 -8.58
CA ALA A 427 -4.49 -15.54 -7.25
C ALA A 427 -3.87 -14.67 -6.13
N GLU A 428 -2.87 -13.84 -6.43
CA GLU A 428 -2.24 -12.95 -5.45
C GLU A 428 -3.15 -11.74 -5.16
N GLY A 429 -4.22 -11.98 -4.39
CA GLY A 429 -5.23 -10.97 -4.04
C GLY A 429 -4.65 -9.67 -3.50
N PRO A 430 -3.66 -9.69 -2.57
CA PRO A 430 -3.03 -8.47 -2.06
C PRO A 430 -2.39 -7.58 -3.13
N ALA A 431 -1.83 -8.16 -4.20
CA ALA A 431 -1.26 -7.40 -5.31
C ALA A 431 -2.33 -6.59 -6.04
N TRP A 432 -3.42 -7.26 -6.41
CA TRP A 432 -4.53 -6.66 -7.16
C TRP A 432 -5.31 -5.66 -6.31
N ASP A 433 -5.60 -6.00 -5.04
CA ASP A 433 -6.27 -5.08 -4.12
C ASP A 433 -5.43 -3.81 -3.94
N THR A 434 -4.10 -3.95 -3.76
CA THR A 434 -3.19 -2.81 -3.62
C THR A 434 -3.16 -1.95 -4.88
N LEU A 435 -3.05 -2.54 -6.07
CA LEU A 435 -3.10 -1.80 -7.33
C LEU A 435 -4.37 -0.95 -7.43
N VAL A 436 -5.52 -1.52 -7.07
CA VAL A 436 -6.82 -0.85 -7.17
C VAL A 436 -6.94 0.32 -6.19
N TRP A 437 -6.78 0.08 -4.88
CA TRP A 437 -6.98 1.17 -3.91
C TRP A 437 -5.94 2.26 -4.05
N PHE A 438 -4.75 1.88 -4.42
CA PHE A 438 -3.63 2.79 -4.57
C PHE A 438 -3.83 3.73 -5.76
N ALA A 439 -4.14 3.19 -6.94
CA ALA A 439 -4.42 4.00 -8.12
C ALA A 439 -5.63 4.93 -7.90
N ALA A 440 -6.68 4.44 -7.23
CA ALA A 440 -7.84 5.25 -6.91
C ALA A 440 -7.51 6.44 -6.00
N LEU A 441 -6.73 6.23 -4.94
CA LEU A 441 -6.31 7.31 -4.03
C LEU A 441 -5.38 8.31 -4.73
N ILE A 442 -4.42 7.85 -5.54
CA ILE A 442 -3.54 8.74 -6.31
C ILE A 442 -4.36 9.61 -7.26
N ALA A 443 -5.32 9.04 -7.98
CA ALA A 443 -6.16 9.80 -8.90
C ALA A 443 -6.94 10.89 -8.15
N MET A 444 -7.64 10.55 -7.09
CA MET A 444 -8.40 11.53 -6.30
C MET A 444 -7.50 12.62 -5.69
N ALA A 445 -6.39 12.23 -5.05
CA ALA A 445 -5.45 13.17 -4.44
C ALA A 445 -4.79 14.09 -5.48
N GLY A 446 -4.40 13.55 -6.64
CA GLY A 446 -3.84 14.32 -7.75
C GLY A 446 -4.82 15.37 -8.27
N TYR A 447 -6.10 15.03 -8.40
CA TYR A 447 -7.12 15.98 -8.83
C TYR A 447 -7.51 16.99 -7.76
N LEU A 448 -7.40 16.69 -6.46
CA LEU A 448 -7.48 17.70 -5.40
C LEU A 448 -6.39 18.77 -5.56
N ASN A 449 -5.18 18.37 -5.96
CA ASN A 449 -4.11 19.31 -6.29
C ASN A 449 -4.43 20.10 -7.58
N THR A 450 -4.84 19.43 -8.64
CA THR A 450 -5.20 20.04 -9.93
C THR A 450 -6.35 21.05 -9.80
N TYR A 451 -7.34 20.79 -8.95
CA TYR A 451 -8.45 21.69 -8.69
C TYR A 451 -8.13 22.82 -7.71
N GLY A 452 -6.86 22.92 -7.26
CA GLY A 452 -6.36 24.04 -6.47
C GLY A 452 -6.59 23.94 -4.95
N LEU A 453 -7.09 22.81 -4.43
CA LEU A 453 -7.28 22.64 -2.98
C LEU A 453 -5.95 22.69 -2.23
N ILE A 454 -4.94 21.93 -2.69
CA ILE A 454 -3.63 21.87 -2.02
C ILE A 454 -2.92 23.23 -2.04
N PRO A 455 -2.83 23.96 -3.18
CA PRO A 455 -2.31 25.34 -3.19
C PRO A 455 -3.05 26.31 -2.25
N ALA A 456 -4.39 26.28 -2.22
CA ALA A 456 -5.17 27.14 -1.33
C ALA A 456 -4.91 26.83 0.15
N PHE A 457 -4.86 25.54 0.52
CA PHE A 457 -4.50 25.10 1.87
C PHE A 457 -3.10 25.57 2.25
N SER A 458 -2.10 25.37 1.38
CA SER A 458 -0.71 25.79 1.60
C SER A 458 -0.61 27.30 1.82
N ALA A 459 -1.30 28.12 1.00
CA ALA A 459 -1.33 29.58 1.17
C ALA A 459 -1.94 30.01 2.52
N GLY A 460 -2.99 29.31 2.97
CA GLY A 460 -3.58 29.53 4.31
C GLY A 460 -2.59 29.22 5.44
N VAL A 461 -1.87 28.11 5.33
CA VAL A 461 -0.87 27.70 6.34
C VAL A 461 0.33 28.67 6.35
N VAL A 462 0.84 29.09 5.18
CA VAL A 462 1.91 30.10 5.10
C VAL A 462 1.54 31.34 5.89
N LYS A 463 0.29 31.82 5.76
CA LYS A 463 -0.21 33.01 6.47
C LYS A 463 -0.18 32.85 8.00
N VAL A 464 -0.47 31.67 8.50
CA VAL A 464 -0.42 31.35 9.92
C VAL A 464 1.01 31.20 10.41
N VAL A 465 1.85 30.44 9.69
CA VAL A 465 3.22 30.12 10.11
C VAL A 465 4.14 31.35 10.01
N SER A 466 4.01 32.17 8.96
CA SER A 466 4.77 33.42 8.84
C SER A 466 4.49 34.39 9.99
N GLY A 467 3.27 34.36 10.54
CA GLY A 467 2.90 35.14 11.75
C GLY A 467 3.59 34.68 13.04
N LEU A 468 4.13 33.44 13.07
CA LEU A 468 4.82 32.87 14.23
C LEU A 468 6.33 33.22 14.26
N GLY A 469 6.91 33.74 13.18
CA GLY A 469 8.33 34.10 13.09
C GLY A 469 9.32 32.95 13.31
N LEU A 470 8.87 31.70 13.18
CA LEU A 470 9.70 30.51 13.41
C LEU A 470 10.61 30.24 12.20
N ALA A 471 11.89 29.94 12.47
CA ALA A 471 12.76 29.34 11.49
C ALA A 471 12.21 27.98 11.04
N TRP A 472 12.52 27.53 9.82
CA TRP A 472 11.96 26.29 9.29
C TRP A 472 12.34 25.04 10.09
N GLN A 473 13.50 24.99 10.75
CA GLN A 473 13.96 23.82 11.51
C GLN A 473 13.07 23.48 12.72
N PRO A 474 12.77 24.42 13.67
CA PRO A 474 11.85 24.13 14.75
C PRO A 474 10.41 23.87 14.26
N ALA A 475 9.97 24.56 13.21
CA ALA A 475 8.68 24.28 12.57
C ALA A 475 8.65 22.85 12.00
N PHE A 476 9.72 22.45 11.32
CA PHE A 476 9.88 21.09 10.78
C PHE A 476 9.76 20.03 11.88
N LEU A 477 10.48 20.20 12.99
CA LEU A 477 10.43 19.26 14.10
C LEU A 477 9.01 19.15 14.67
N ALA A 478 8.37 20.29 14.97
CA ALA A 478 7.02 20.30 15.54
C ALA A 478 5.99 19.62 14.61
N ILE A 479 6.01 19.96 13.32
CA ILE A 479 5.11 19.41 12.31
C ILE A 479 5.35 17.90 12.14
N THR A 480 6.59 17.49 12.10
CA THR A 480 6.97 16.07 11.98
C THR A 480 6.53 15.26 13.21
N LEU A 481 6.65 15.81 14.42
CA LEU A 481 6.17 15.17 15.66
C LEU A 481 4.64 15.01 15.64
N VAL A 482 3.90 16.05 15.25
CA VAL A 482 2.43 15.98 15.11
C VAL A 482 2.06 14.91 14.07
N TYR A 483 2.73 14.91 12.92
CA TYR A 483 2.53 13.89 11.89
C TYR A 483 2.78 12.48 12.43
N PHE A 484 3.92 12.26 13.07
CA PHE A 484 4.29 10.95 13.60
C PHE A 484 3.31 10.44 14.65
N TYR A 485 2.99 11.25 15.67
CA TYR A 485 2.14 10.82 16.77
C TYR A 485 0.64 10.82 16.42
N SER A 486 0.21 11.51 15.35
CA SER A 486 -1.15 11.35 14.85
C SER A 486 -1.46 9.90 14.40
N HIS A 487 -0.41 9.08 14.20
CA HIS A 487 -0.56 7.66 13.86
C HIS A 487 -1.26 6.81 14.95
N TYR A 488 -1.29 7.27 16.20
CA TYR A 488 -2.13 6.64 17.23
C TYR A 488 -3.62 6.59 16.87
N LEU A 489 -4.06 7.41 15.93
CA LEU A 489 -5.44 7.43 15.43
C LEU A 489 -5.66 6.48 14.23
N PHE A 490 -4.61 5.85 13.73
CA PHE A 490 -4.66 5.05 12.50
C PHE A 490 -4.27 3.59 12.75
N ALA A 491 -5.06 2.67 12.21
CA ALA A 491 -4.76 1.23 12.23
C ALA A 491 -3.96 0.75 10.99
N SER A 492 -3.51 1.67 10.14
CA SER A 492 -2.82 1.35 8.89
C SER A 492 -1.90 2.49 8.47
N GLY A 493 -0.61 2.17 8.22
CA GLY A 493 0.35 3.15 7.68
C GLY A 493 -0.05 3.68 6.30
N ALA A 494 -0.65 2.85 5.45
CA ALA A 494 -1.13 3.27 4.14
C ALA A 494 -2.29 4.28 4.24
N ALA A 495 -3.23 4.05 5.17
CA ALA A 495 -4.32 4.99 5.43
C ALA A 495 -3.80 6.33 5.98
N HIS A 496 -2.81 6.29 6.88
CA HIS A 496 -2.19 7.50 7.41
C HIS A 496 -1.48 8.31 6.33
N ILE A 497 -0.65 7.68 5.50
CA ILE A 497 0.01 8.34 4.36
C ILE A 497 -1.04 8.96 3.43
N GLY A 498 -2.05 8.19 3.04
CA GLY A 498 -3.11 8.67 2.15
C GLY A 498 -3.89 9.87 2.70
N ALA A 499 -4.12 9.90 4.01
CA ALA A 499 -4.88 10.97 4.66
C ALA A 499 -4.04 12.21 4.97
N MET A 500 -2.81 12.04 5.45
CA MET A 500 -2.06 13.09 6.14
C MET A 500 -0.82 13.57 5.39
N TYR A 501 -0.16 12.70 4.62
CA TYR A 501 1.15 12.99 4.04
C TYR A 501 1.17 14.26 3.18
N SER A 502 0.20 14.41 2.26
CA SER A 502 0.13 15.56 1.37
C SER A 502 -0.03 16.88 2.11
N ALA A 503 -0.91 16.91 3.10
CA ALA A 503 -1.16 18.10 3.91
C ALA A 503 0.09 18.51 4.70
N PHE A 504 0.70 17.56 5.42
CA PHE A 504 1.88 17.84 6.23
C PHE A 504 3.11 18.21 5.40
N LEU A 505 3.33 17.54 4.25
CA LEU A 505 4.39 17.92 3.33
C LEU A 505 4.20 19.35 2.81
N SER A 506 2.98 19.70 2.40
CA SER A 506 2.67 21.05 1.92
C SER A 506 2.96 22.12 3.00
N VAL A 507 2.64 21.81 4.26
CA VAL A 507 2.94 22.69 5.39
C VAL A 507 4.45 22.86 5.60
N LEU A 508 5.22 21.76 5.55
CA LEU A 508 6.69 21.82 5.66
C LEU A 508 7.32 22.69 4.57
N ILE A 509 6.87 22.53 3.32
CA ILE A 509 7.33 23.34 2.19
C ILE A 509 6.97 24.82 2.41
N ALA A 510 5.75 25.09 2.86
CA ALA A 510 5.28 26.43 3.16
C ALA A 510 6.10 27.12 4.28
N CYS A 511 6.66 26.33 5.22
CA CYS A 511 7.59 26.82 6.24
C CYS A 511 9.02 27.04 5.73
N GLY A 512 9.30 26.80 4.44
CA GLY A 512 10.63 26.93 3.84
C GLY A 512 11.55 25.72 4.03
N ALA A 513 11.00 24.58 4.46
CA ALA A 513 11.79 23.36 4.58
C ALA A 513 12.19 22.78 3.20
N PRO A 514 13.41 22.19 3.05
CA PRO A 514 13.85 21.62 1.80
C PRO A 514 12.92 20.50 1.32
N PRO A 515 12.46 20.52 0.04
CA PRO A 515 11.44 19.61 -0.46
C PRO A 515 11.83 18.13 -0.36
N LEU A 516 13.03 17.76 -0.82
CA LEU A 516 13.49 16.37 -0.82
C LEU A 516 13.64 15.82 0.59
N VAL A 517 14.22 16.60 1.50
CA VAL A 517 14.38 16.22 2.93
C VAL A 517 13.04 16.06 3.61
N SER A 518 12.10 16.99 3.35
CA SER A 518 10.74 16.92 3.90
C SER A 518 10.00 15.67 3.43
N ALA A 519 10.08 15.39 2.14
CA ALA A 519 9.45 14.21 1.55
C ALA A 519 10.05 12.89 2.08
N LEU A 520 11.38 12.79 2.14
CA LEU A 520 12.07 11.61 2.67
C LEU A 520 11.77 11.39 4.17
N SER A 521 11.83 12.46 4.97
CA SER A 521 11.57 12.37 6.41
C SER A 521 10.17 11.83 6.70
N LEU A 522 9.14 12.45 6.11
CA LEU A 522 7.76 12.00 6.31
C LEU A 522 7.55 10.59 5.75
N GLY A 523 8.13 10.27 4.59
CA GLY A 523 8.00 8.96 3.96
C GLY A 523 8.63 7.84 4.79
N ILE A 524 9.87 8.02 5.27
CA ILE A 524 10.58 7.04 6.11
C ILE A 524 9.88 6.90 7.46
N LEU A 525 9.57 8.02 8.12
CA LEU A 525 8.92 8.02 9.44
C LEU A 525 7.50 7.43 9.40
N SER A 526 6.84 7.43 8.24
CA SER A 526 5.55 6.75 8.05
C SER A 526 5.60 5.23 8.21
N ASN A 527 6.78 4.63 8.14
CA ASN A 527 6.99 3.23 8.49
C ASN A 527 7.29 3.08 9.99
N VAL A 528 8.20 3.92 10.48
CA VAL A 528 8.71 3.88 11.85
C VAL A 528 7.61 4.13 12.88
N MET A 529 6.65 5.03 12.60
CA MET A 529 5.50 5.31 13.48
C MET A 529 4.68 4.06 13.83
N GLY A 530 4.69 3.02 12.97
CA GLY A 530 4.05 1.74 13.23
C GLY A 530 4.58 0.98 14.44
N CYS A 531 5.75 1.36 14.97
CA CYS A 531 6.36 0.79 16.18
C CYS A 531 5.57 1.08 17.46
N THR A 532 4.70 2.11 17.46
CA THR A 532 4.09 2.68 18.68
C THR A 532 2.94 1.85 19.24
N THR A 533 2.13 1.22 18.39
CA THR A 533 0.89 0.54 18.82
C THR A 533 0.84 -0.91 18.36
N HIS A 534 -0.04 -1.69 18.99
CA HIS A 534 -0.29 -3.09 18.63
C HIS A 534 -1.22 -3.26 17.42
N TYR A 535 -1.65 -2.17 16.80
CA TYR A 535 -2.56 -2.15 15.65
C TYR A 535 -2.11 -1.25 14.49
N GLY A 536 -1.12 -0.38 14.68
CA GLY A 536 -0.80 0.71 13.75
C GLY A 536 -0.24 0.26 12.41
N ILE A 537 0.28 -0.96 12.31
CA ILE A 537 0.85 -1.51 11.09
C ILE A 537 0.51 -3.00 10.96
N GLY A 538 0.48 -3.53 9.73
CA GLY A 538 -0.03 -4.88 9.46
C GLY A 538 0.67 -6.04 10.17
N SER A 539 1.90 -5.88 10.62
CA SER A 539 2.61 -6.90 11.42
C SER A 539 2.32 -6.81 12.92
N ALA A 540 1.84 -5.66 13.43
CA ALA A 540 1.67 -5.44 14.85
C ALA A 540 0.62 -6.39 15.50
N PRO A 541 -0.60 -6.56 14.95
CA PRO A 541 -1.58 -7.47 15.53
C PRO A 541 -1.11 -8.93 15.63
N PRO A 542 -0.46 -9.54 14.61
CA PRO A 542 0.10 -10.89 14.73
C PRO A 542 1.18 -11.02 15.81
N PHE A 543 2.14 -10.08 15.88
CA PHE A 543 3.20 -10.10 16.90
C PHE A 543 2.65 -9.93 18.31
N TYR A 544 1.72 -9.00 18.52
CA TYR A 544 1.04 -8.81 19.79
C TYR A 544 0.18 -10.03 20.16
N GLY A 545 -0.58 -10.56 19.20
CA GLY A 545 -1.42 -11.75 19.35
C GLY A 545 -0.65 -13.03 19.67
N ALA A 546 0.66 -13.07 19.45
CA ALA A 546 1.52 -14.18 19.85
C ALA A 546 1.69 -14.32 21.39
N GLY A 547 1.23 -13.33 22.16
CA GLY A 547 1.08 -13.42 23.61
C GLY A 547 2.33 -13.21 24.45
N TYR A 548 3.46 -12.83 23.83
CA TYR A 548 4.74 -12.67 24.55
C TYR A 548 4.85 -11.38 25.36
N VAL A 549 4.08 -10.34 25.03
CA VAL A 549 4.25 -9.00 25.60
C VAL A 549 2.91 -8.43 26.05
N PRO A 550 2.78 -7.99 27.32
CA PRO A 550 1.58 -7.32 27.80
C PRO A 550 1.36 -5.96 27.10
N LEU A 551 0.08 -5.56 26.93
CA LEU A 551 -0.31 -4.35 26.22
C LEU A 551 0.39 -3.08 26.73
N ALA A 552 0.40 -2.90 28.05
CA ALA A 552 1.03 -1.73 28.66
C ALA A 552 2.54 -1.67 28.38
N THR A 553 3.23 -2.82 28.40
CA THR A 553 4.66 -2.92 28.08
C THR A 553 4.89 -2.63 26.59
N TRP A 554 4.03 -3.15 25.70
CA TRP A 554 4.10 -2.87 24.27
C TRP A 554 4.06 -1.37 23.97
N TRP A 555 3.09 -0.66 24.54
CA TRP A 555 2.93 0.77 24.32
C TRP A 555 4.08 1.59 24.96
N LYS A 556 4.55 1.22 26.14
CA LYS A 556 5.71 1.89 26.78
C LYS A 556 6.98 1.75 25.95
N ILE A 557 7.26 0.53 25.48
CA ILE A 557 8.43 0.28 24.61
C ILE A 557 8.25 1.01 23.28
N GLY A 558 7.09 0.90 22.65
CA GLY A 558 6.81 1.56 21.38
C GLY A 558 6.99 3.07 21.46
N PHE A 559 6.47 3.72 22.51
CA PHE A 559 6.67 5.15 22.74
C PHE A 559 8.12 5.50 23.01
N GLY A 560 8.81 4.78 23.91
CA GLY A 560 10.22 5.04 24.23
C GLY A 560 11.12 4.87 23.01
N MET A 561 10.92 3.80 22.24
CA MET A 561 11.69 3.56 21.01
C MET A 561 11.39 4.56 19.92
N SER A 562 10.15 5.07 19.83
CA SER A 562 9.81 6.11 18.85
C SER A 562 10.61 7.40 19.06
N ILE A 563 10.87 7.79 20.30
CA ILE A 563 11.73 8.95 20.63
C ILE A 563 13.14 8.71 20.10
N PHE A 564 13.72 7.54 20.36
CA PHE A 564 15.04 7.18 19.86
C PHE A 564 15.09 7.20 18.33
N TYR A 565 14.09 6.63 17.66
CA TYR A 565 14.04 6.58 16.19
C TYR A 565 13.90 7.97 15.58
N ILE A 566 12.99 8.80 16.08
CA ILE A 566 12.83 10.19 15.61
C ILE A 566 14.13 10.96 15.81
N ALA A 567 14.74 10.86 17.00
CA ALA A 567 16.01 11.52 17.29
C ALA A 567 17.12 11.08 16.35
N THR A 568 17.19 9.77 16.03
CA THR A 568 18.20 9.23 15.10
C THR A 568 17.91 9.66 13.66
N PHE A 569 16.69 9.50 13.17
CA PHE A 569 16.34 9.87 11.78
C PHE A 569 16.45 11.37 11.53
N LEU A 570 16.15 12.21 12.52
CA LEU A 570 16.32 13.66 12.35
C LEU A 570 17.74 14.09 12.72
N GLY A 571 18.29 13.67 13.86
CA GLY A 571 19.60 14.12 14.35
C GLY A 571 20.78 13.61 13.50
N VAL A 572 20.73 12.37 13.03
CA VAL A 572 21.73 11.79 12.12
C VAL A 572 21.33 11.98 10.65
N GLY A 573 20.03 11.89 10.36
CA GLY A 573 19.52 12.00 8.99
C GLY A 573 19.81 13.36 8.36
N PHE A 574 19.57 14.47 9.07
CA PHE A 574 19.84 15.82 8.53
C PHE A 574 21.29 16.04 8.12
N PRO A 575 22.32 15.79 8.96
CA PRO A 575 23.70 15.85 8.54
C PRO A 575 24.03 14.91 7.38
N TRP A 576 23.48 13.69 7.39
CA TRP A 576 23.68 12.71 6.33
C TRP A 576 23.11 13.20 5.00
N TRP A 577 21.86 13.71 4.98
CA TRP A 577 21.24 14.25 3.78
C TRP A 577 21.94 15.50 3.25
N LYS A 578 22.54 16.29 4.14
CA LYS A 578 23.40 17.43 3.72
C LYS A 578 24.66 16.95 3.02
N ILE A 579 25.33 15.92 3.54
CA ILE A 579 26.50 15.29 2.90
C ILE A 579 26.14 14.72 1.54
N LEU A 580 24.93 14.17 1.38
CA LEU A 580 24.43 13.65 0.11
C LEU A 580 23.99 14.74 -0.88
N GLY A 581 23.99 16.01 -0.49
CA GLY A 581 23.53 17.11 -1.33
C GLY A 581 22.02 17.16 -1.54
N TYR A 582 21.24 16.66 -0.56
CA TYR A 582 19.78 16.66 -0.65
C TYR A 582 19.16 18.01 -0.23
N TRP A 583 19.95 18.90 0.39
CA TRP A 583 19.59 20.28 0.74
C TRP A 583 20.81 21.16 1.01
#